data_8321f96262a1458570f6815e7d5f808c
#
_entry.id   8321f96262a1458570f6815e7d5f808c
#
_cell.length_a   1.000
_cell.length_b   1.000
_cell.length_c   1.000
_cell.angle_alpha   90.00
_cell.angle_beta   90.00
_cell.angle_gamma   90.00
#
_symmetry.space_group_name_H-M   'P 1'
#
loop_
_entity.id
_entity.type
_entity.pdbx_description
1 polymer ?
#
loop_
_entity_poly.entity_id
_entity_poly.type
_entity_poly.pdbx_seq_one_letter_code
_entity_poly.pdbx_strand_id
1 'polypeptide(L)'
;AGKVPDANGCYVVPAFTGLGAPHWDQYARGTIVGITRGVNKYHVIRATLESLAYQTYDVLKAMEADSGIKLSALKVDGGASANNFLMQFQSDILNTEVRRPRCVETTAMGAAYLAGLAVGYWKDKNDVINNWNIDRKFHPEMKEDEREEKLAGWEKAVKYSFGWAKN
;
A
#
# COMPACT_ATOMS: atom_id res chain seq x y z
N ALA A 1 10.11 5.28 10.94
CA ALA A 1 10.73 4.46 9.89
C ALA A 1 12.11 5.00 9.50
N GLY A 2 12.26 6.27 9.15
CA GLY A 2 13.52 6.86 8.67
C GLY A 2 14.71 6.88 9.64
N LYS A 3 14.59 6.31 10.84
CA LYS A 3 15.71 6.19 11.81
C LYS A 3 16.49 4.88 11.69
N VAL A 4 16.06 3.98 10.82
CA VAL A 4 16.72 2.69 10.55
C VAL A 4 16.74 2.45 9.04
N PRO A 5 17.78 1.76 8.50
CA PRO A 5 17.93 1.56 7.06
C PRO A 5 16.88 0.60 6.49
N ASP A 6 16.44 -0.39 7.28
CA ASP A 6 15.49 -1.43 6.90
C ASP A 6 14.67 -1.90 8.13
N ALA A 7 13.82 -2.91 7.96
CA ALA A 7 13.06 -3.53 9.05
C ALA A 7 13.83 -4.64 9.77
N ASN A 8 15.08 -4.91 9.39
CA ASN A 8 15.96 -5.94 9.98
C ASN A 8 15.29 -7.32 10.07
N GLY A 9 14.64 -7.75 9.00
CA GLY A 9 13.92 -9.03 8.93
C GLY A 9 12.63 -9.11 9.76
N CYS A 10 12.20 -7.99 10.37
CA CYS A 10 10.94 -7.90 11.11
C CYS A 10 9.79 -7.63 10.14
N TYR A 11 8.70 -8.40 10.25
CA TYR A 11 7.46 -8.21 9.50
C TYR A 11 6.29 -8.05 10.46
N VAL A 12 5.37 -7.14 10.11
CA VAL A 12 4.10 -6.94 10.81
C VAL A 12 2.97 -7.32 9.87
N VAL A 13 2.13 -8.26 10.26
CA VAL A 13 0.93 -8.65 9.51
C VAL A 13 -0.29 -8.07 10.25
N PRO A 14 -0.92 -6.99 9.78
CA PRO A 14 -1.99 -6.31 10.52
C PRO A 14 -3.37 -6.95 10.28
N ALA A 15 -3.49 -8.25 10.51
CA ALA A 15 -4.73 -9.02 10.38
C ALA A 15 -5.65 -8.83 11.61
N PHE A 16 -6.05 -7.59 11.93
CA PHE A 16 -6.80 -7.28 13.15
C PHE A 16 -8.17 -7.96 13.21
N THR A 17 -8.83 -8.09 12.06
CA THR A 17 -10.15 -8.74 11.91
C THR A 17 -10.12 -9.90 10.93
N GLY A 18 -8.95 -10.51 10.74
CA GLY A 18 -8.69 -11.48 9.71
C GLY A 18 -7.98 -10.87 8.49
N LEU A 19 -7.75 -11.68 7.47
CA LEU A 19 -7.19 -11.30 6.18
C LEU A 19 -8.27 -11.38 5.11
N GLY A 20 -8.43 -10.29 4.35
CA GLY A 20 -9.26 -10.24 3.14
C GLY A 20 -8.57 -10.84 1.92
N ALA A 21 -8.92 -10.34 0.74
CA ALA A 21 -8.30 -10.75 -0.52
C ALA A 21 -6.77 -10.54 -0.50
N PRO A 22 -5.97 -11.44 -1.09
CA PRO A 22 -6.36 -12.71 -1.70
C PRO A 22 -6.45 -13.89 -0.73
N HIS A 23 -6.14 -13.68 0.55
CA HIS A 23 -5.92 -14.75 1.52
C HIS A 23 -7.21 -15.36 2.10
N TRP A 24 -8.26 -14.55 2.29
CA TRP A 24 -9.60 -14.94 2.77
C TRP A 24 -9.58 -15.79 4.05
N ASP A 25 -8.77 -15.40 5.05
CA ASP A 25 -8.72 -16.06 6.36
C ASP A 25 -9.29 -15.16 7.47
N GLN A 26 -10.55 -15.41 7.85
CA GLN A 26 -11.22 -14.72 8.95
C GLN A 26 -10.63 -15.04 10.34
N TYR A 27 -9.86 -16.11 10.45
CA TYR A 27 -9.24 -16.55 11.71
C TYR A 27 -7.81 -16.04 11.88
N ALA A 28 -7.21 -15.46 10.87
CA ALA A 28 -5.91 -14.80 10.98
C ALA A 28 -5.99 -13.65 12.00
N ARG A 29 -4.88 -13.39 12.70
CA ARG A 29 -4.76 -12.25 13.63
C ARG A 29 -3.45 -11.53 13.43
N GLY A 30 -3.42 -10.25 13.87
CA GLY A 30 -2.24 -9.42 13.82
C GLY A 30 -1.03 -10.12 14.42
N THR A 31 0.06 -10.18 13.66
CA THR A 31 1.25 -10.97 13.99
C THR A 31 2.50 -10.16 13.73
N ILE A 32 3.50 -10.28 14.60
CA ILE A 32 4.82 -9.70 14.40
C ILE A 32 5.82 -10.85 14.45
N VAL A 33 6.60 -11.00 13.38
CA VAL A 33 7.61 -12.07 13.24
C VAL A 33 8.99 -11.49 12.91
N GLY A 34 10.04 -12.32 13.04
CA GLY A 34 11.41 -11.91 12.73
C GLY A 34 12.07 -11.03 13.80
N ILE A 35 11.55 -11.00 15.03
CA ILE A 35 12.15 -10.24 16.13
C ILE A 35 13.42 -10.95 16.60
N THR A 36 14.55 -10.24 16.51
CA THR A 36 15.87 -10.65 17.02
C THR A 36 16.36 -9.63 18.04
N ARG A 37 17.54 -9.87 18.66
CA ARG A 37 18.18 -8.89 19.56
C ARG A 37 18.51 -7.56 18.88
N GLY A 38 18.68 -7.53 17.56
CA GLY A 38 18.95 -6.32 16.78
C GLY A 38 17.69 -5.50 16.47
N VAL A 39 16.50 -6.05 16.67
CA VAL A 39 15.24 -5.35 16.38
C VAL A 39 14.88 -4.41 17.54
N ASN A 40 14.63 -3.15 17.21
CA ASN A 40 14.16 -2.13 18.15
C ASN A 40 12.84 -1.51 17.67
N LYS A 41 12.27 -0.59 18.47
CA LYS A 41 10.98 0.05 18.15
C LYS A 41 10.90 0.70 16.76
N TYR A 42 12.02 1.20 16.24
CA TYR A 42 12.04 1.86 14.92
C TYR A 42 11.93 0.86 13.76
N HIS A 43 12.47 -0.36 13.93
CA HIS A 43 12.28 -1.45 12.98
C HIS A 43 10.82 -1.91 12.96
N VAL A 44 10.17 -2.04 14.13
CA VAL A 44 8.75 -2.40 14.21
C VAL A 44 7.87 -1.33 13.57
N ILE A 45 8.11 -0.03 13.85
CA ILE A 45 7.40 1.08 13.20
C ILE A 45 7.60 1.05 11.68
N ARG A 46 8.81 0.76 11.23
CA ARG A 46 9.10 0.64 9.80
C ARG A 46 8.38 -0.55 9.18
N ALA A 47 8.46 -1.73 9.78
CA ALA A 47 7.75 -2.93 9.33
C ALA A 47 6.22 -2.72 9.27
N THR A 48 5.66 -1.93 10.20
CA THR A 48 4.25 -1.56 10.17
C THR A 48 3.90 -0.68 8.97
N LEU A 49 4.75 0.27 8.59
CA LEU A 49 4.53 1.05 7.36
C LEU A 49 4.74 0.21 6.10
N GLU A 50 5.76 -0.64 6.08
CA GLU A 50 6.03 -1.53 4.97
C GLU A 50 4.87 -2.52 4.73
N SER A 51 4.19 -2.97 5.81
CA SER A 51 3.05 -3.90 5.69
C SER A 51 1.88 -3.35 4.87
N LEU A 52 1.67 -2.04 4.84
CA LEU A 52 0.65 -1.41 4.01
C LEU A 52 0.96 -1.57 2.52
N ALA A 53 2.24 -1.46 2.15
CA ALA A 53 2.69 -1.66 0.78
C ALA A 53 2.59 -3.13 0.36
N TYR A 54 2.96 -4.05 1.25
CA TYR A 54 2.84 -5.48 0.98
C TYR A 54 1.39 -5.92 0.78
N GLN A 55 0.46 -5.47 1.65
CA GLN A 55 -0.96 -5.78 1.46
C GLN A 55 -1.52 -5.22 0.16
N THR A 56 -1.11 -4.00 -0.22
CA THR A 56 -1.49 -3.44 -1.51
C THR A 56 -0.94 -4.29 -2.67
N TYR A 57 0.31 -4.77 -2.56
CA TYR A 57 0.90 -5.68 -3.53
C TYR A 57 0.07 -6.96 -3.69
N ASP A 58 -0.31 -7.61 -2.59
CA ASP A 58 -1.11 -8.85 -2.63
C ASP A 58 -2.43 -8.65 -3.38
N VAL A 59 -3.16 -7.58 -3.07
CA VAL A 59 -4.44 -7.25 -3.73
C VAL A 59 -4.24 -6.96 -5.22
N LEU A 60 -3.24 -6.12 -5.57
CA LEU A 60 -2.99 -5.74 -6.96
C LEU A 60 -2.52 -6.92 -7.79
N LYS A 61 -1.72 -7.83 -7.23
CA LYS A 61 -1.32 -9.06 -7.91
C LYS A 61 -2.52 -9.97 -8.19
N ALA A 62 -3.43 -10.11 -7.24
CA ALA A 62 -4.67 -10.85 -7.48
C ALA A 62 -5.52 -10.19 -8.58
N MET A 63 -5.66 -8.87 -8.55
CA MET A 63 -6.40 -8.12 -9.59
C MET A 63 -5.75 -8.26 -10.98
N GLU A 64 -4.41 -8.21 -11.07
CA GLU A 64 -3.70 -8.44 -12.33
C GLU A 64 -3.90 -9.86 -12.85
N ALA A 65 -3.89 -10.87 -11.95
CA ALA A 65 -4.12 -12.26 -12.31
C ALA A 65 -5.55 -12.48 -12.83
N ASP A 66 -6.55 -11.88 -12.19
CA ASP A 66 -7.95 -12.03 -12.55
C ASP A 66 -8.30 -11.28 -13.85
N SER A 67 -7.75 -10.08 -14.05
CA SER A 67 -8.07 -9.22 -15.20
C SER A 67 -7.19 -9.46 -16.42
N GLY A 68 -6.00 -10.02 -16.25
CA GLY A 68 -4.96 -10.10 -17.28
C GLY A 68 -4.33 -8.74 -17.63
N ILE A 69 -4.68 -7.67 -16.91
CA ILE A 69 -4.21 -6.30 -17.19
C ILE A 69 -3.10 -5.95 -16.21
N LYS A 70 -1.93 -5.60 -16.73
CA LYS A 70 -0.83 -5.09 -15.91
C LYS A 70 -1.05 -3.64 -15.51
N LEU A 71 -0.76 -3.34 -14.25
CA LEU A 71 -0.84 -1.99 -13.72
C LEU A 71 0.26 -1.10 -14.33
N SER A 72 -0.13 -0.03 -15.01
CA SER A 72 0.82 0.94 -15.58
C SER A 72 1.25 2.03 -14.58
N ALA A 73 0.37 2.39 -13.65
CA ALA A 73 0.64 3.33 -12.57
C ALA A 73 -0.43 3.17 -11.48
N LEU A 74 -0.03 3.34 -10.21
CA LEU A 74 -0.93 3.38 -9.07
C LEU A 74 -1.22 4.83 -8.68
N LYS A 75 -2.48 5.24 -8.71
CA LYS A 75 -2.94 6.50 -8.11
C LYS A 75 -3.29 6.24 -6.65
N VAL A 76 -2.78 7.09 -5.76
CA VAL A 76 -2.96 6.97 -4.31
C VAL A 76 -3.65 8.20 -3.74
N ASP A 77 -4.39 8.03 -2.64
CA ASP A 77 -5.06 9.10 -1.93
C ASP A 77 -5.16 8.82 -0.42
N GLY A 78 -5.85 9.70 0.29
CA GLY A 78 -6.01 9.60 1.74
C GLY A 78 -4.77 10.03 2.54
N GLY A 79 -4.93 10.15 3.86
CA GLY A 79 -3.90 10.68 4.76
C GLY A 79 -2.58 9.91 4.73
N ALA A 80 -2.61 8.58 4.56
CA ALA A 80 -1.40 7.75 4.48
C ALA A 80 -0.52 8.08 3.27
N SER A 81 -1.11 8.55 2.17
CA SER A 81 -0.37 8.93 0.95
C SER A 81 0.56 10.14 1.14
N ALA A 82 0.36 10.93 2.19
CA ALA A 82 1.25 12.03 2.56
C ALA A 82 2.64 11.55 3.01
N ASN A 83 2.78 10.28 3.41
CA ASN A 83 4.03 9.71 3.87
C ASN A 83 4.93 9.32 2.68
N ASN A 84 5.98 10.11 2.43
CA ASN A 84 6.89 9.90 1.30
C ASN A 84 7.63 8.54 1.39
N PHE A 85 7.99 8.09 2.60
CA PHE A 85 8.63 6.78 2.77
C PHE A 85 7.69 5.67 2.31
N LEU A 86 6.43 5.69 2.77
CA LEU A 86 5.44 4.69 2.37
C LEU A 86 5.21 4.70 0.86
N MET A 87 5.10 5.88 0.23
CA MET A 87 4.86 5.99 -1.21
C MET A 87 6.04 5.49 -2.04
N GLN A 88 7.29 5.76 -1.60
CA GLN A 88 8.47 5.23 -2.27
C GLN A 88 8.52 3.71 -2.12
N PHE A 89 8.36 3.20 -0.90
CA PHE A 89 8.36 1.76 -0.65
C PHE A 89 7.22 1.04 -1.39
N GLN A 90 6.04 1.68 -1.51
CA GLN A 90 4.93 1.18 -2.32
C GLN A 90 5.32 1.05 -3.80
N SER A 91 5.99 2.07 -4.36
CA SER A 91 6.49 2.05 -5.75
C SER A 91 7.51 0.94 -5.95
N ASP A 92 8.43 0.77 -4.99
CA ASP A 92 9.50 -0.23 -5.02
C ASP A 92 8.93 -1.65 -5.01
N ILE A 93 8.03 -1.95 -4.06
CA ILE A 93 7.43 -3.29 -3.90
C ILE A 93 6.53 -3.67 -5.07
N LEU A 94 5.78 -2.71 -5.63
CA LEU A 94 4.94 -2.92 -6.80
C LEU A 94 5.74 -2.96 -8.11
N ASN A 95 6.97 -2.47 -8.10
CA ASN A 95 7.76 -2.19 -9.32
C ASN A 95 6.96 -1.36 -10.35
N THR A 96 6.26 -0.33 -9.86
CA THR A 96 5.31 0.47 -10.65
C THR A 96 5.30 1.91 -10.17
N GLU A 97 5.13 2.87 -11.10
CA GLU A 97 5.01 4.30 -10.76
C GLU A 97 3.82 4.53 -9.83
N VAL A 98 4.04 5.24 -8.70
CA VAL A 98 2.99 5.71 -7.80
C VAL A 98 2.78 7.21 -7.99
N ARG A 99 1.53 7.64 -8.18
CA ARG A 99 1.13 9.03 -8.42
C ARG A 99 0.29 9.55 -7.27
N ARG A 100 0.82 10.54 -6.55
CA ARG A 100 0.08 11.24 -5.51
C ARG A 100 -0.51 12.53 -6.05
N PRO A 101 -1.82 12.80 -5.87
CA PRO A 101 -2.43 14.07 -6.24
C PRO A 101 -2.10 15.17 -5.23
N ARG A 102 -2.24 16.43 -5.62
CA ARG A 102 -2.12 17.58 -4.70
C ARG A 102 -3.20 17.55 -3.61
N CYS A 103 -4.42 17.22 -3.98
CA CYS A 103 -5.51 17.02 -3.02
C CYS A 103 -5.60 15.52 -2.70
N VAL A 104 -5.26 15.16 -1.47
CA VAL A 104 -5.31 13.76 -1.01
C VAL A 104 -6.69 13.37 -0.44
N GLU A 105 -7.58 14.33 -0.26
CA GLU A 105 -8.97 14.11 0.18
C GLU A 105 -9.89 13.89 -1.02
N THR A 106 -9.63 12.82 -1.80
CA THR A 106 -10.30 12.58 -3.08
C THR A 106 -11.77 12.21 -2.93
N THR A 107 -12.18 11.64 -1.80
CA THR A 107 -13.59 11.33 -1.53
C THR A 107 -14.42 12.61 -1.43
N ALA A 108 -13.97 13.58 -0.64
CA ALA A 108 -14.63 14.89 -0.54
C ALA A 108 -14.58 15.66 -1.87
N MET A 109 -13.44 15.58 -2.57
CA MET A 109 -13.30 16.20 -3.89
C MET A 109 -14.23 15.55 -4.93
N GLY A 110 -14.42 14.25 -4.89
CA GLY A 110 -15.37 13.54 -5.77
C GLY A 110 -16.80 14.02 -5.58
N ALA A 111 -17.25 14.19 -4.33
CA ALA A 111 -18.56 14.76 -4.04
C ALA A 111 -18.67 16.21 -4.54
N ALA A 112 -17.62 17.03 -4.36
CA ALA A 112 -17.59 18.40 -4.88
C ALA A 112 -17.64 18.45 -6.41
N TYR A 113 -16.96 17.54 -7.11
CA TYR A 113 -17.01 17.43 -8.57
C TYR A 113 -18.42 17.09 -9.06
N LEU A 114 -19.08 16.11 -8.43
CA LEU A 114 -20.44 15.74 -8.81
C LEU A 114 -21.42 16.90 -8.58
N ALA A 115 -21.34 17.59 -7.44
CA ALA A 115 -22.16 18.76 -7.16
C ALA A 115 -21.89 19.89 -8.16
N GLY A 116 -20.62 20.19 -8.44
CA GLY A 116 -20.25 21.24 -9.37
C GLY A 116 -20.69 20.97 -10.82
N LEU A 117 -20.64 19.71 -11.26
CA LEU A 117 -21.22 19.32 -12.56
C LEU A 117 -22.74 19.52 -12.58
N ALA A 118 -23.43 19.16 -11.49
CA ALA A 118 -24.89 19.27 -11.42
C ALA A 118 -25.38 20.71 -11.48
N VAL A 119 -24.63 21.66 -10.89
CA VAL A 119 -24.98 23.09 -10.89
C VAL A 119 -24.31 23.90 -12.01
N GLY A 120 -23.57 23.24 -12.91
CA GLY A 120 -22.89 23.88 -14.04
C GLY A 120 -21.64 24.67 -13.70
N TYR A 121 -21.01 24.45 -12.51
CA TYR A 121 -19.72 25.03 -12.15
C TYR A 121 -18.60 24.50 -13.03
N TRP A 122 -18.58 23.18 -13.26
CA TRP A 122 -17.76 22.54 -14.30
C TRP A 122 -18.65 22.21 -15.50
N LYS A 123 -18.13 22.47 -16.69
CA LYS A 123 -18.84 22.29 -17.94
C LYS A 123 -19.10 20.81 -18.24
N ASP A 124 -18.09 19.99 -18.03
CA ASP A 124 -18.12 18.55 -18.31
C ASP A 124 -17.06 17.79 -17.52
N LYS A 125 -16.99 16.47 -17.73
CA LYS A 125 -16.01 15.59 -17.09
C LYS A 125 -14.55 15.94 -17.44
N ASN A 126 -14.30 16.53 -18.62
CA ASN A 126 -12.94 16.89 -19.03
C ASN A 126 -12.44 18.08 -18.20
N ASP A 127 -13.30 19.04 -17.87
CA ASP A 127 -12.97 20.13 -16.95
C ASP A 127 -12.56 19.57 -15.59
N VAL A 128 -13.27 18.57 -15.08
CA VAL A 128 -12.90 17.88 -13.82
C VAL A 128 -11.55 17.18 -13.94
N ILE A 129 -11.33 16.44 -15.02
CA ILE A 129 -10.07 15.71 -15.27
C ILE A 129 -8.90 16.69 -15.33
N ASN A 130 -9.07 17.84 -15.97
CA ASN A 130 -8.04 18.88 -16.10
C ASN A 130 -7.69 19.54 -14.75
N ASN A 131 -8.60 19.49 -13.77
CA ASN A 131 -8.33 19.96 -12.41
C ASN A 131 -7.53 18.97 -11.56
N TRP A 132 -7.35 17.72 -12.01
CA TRP A 132 -6.58 16.73 -11.30
C TRP A 132 -5.07 16.97 -11.50
N ASN A 133 -4.42 17.48 -10.47
CA ASN A 133 -2.99 17.80 -10.50
C ASN A 133 -2.18 16.82 -9.68
N ILE A 134 -1.06 16.37 -10.25
CA ILE A 134 -0.09 15.53 -9.55
C ILE A 134 0.76 16.42 -8.63
N ASP A 135 0.89 16.01 -7.35
CA ASP A 135 1.87 16.58 -6.43
C ASP A 135 3.24 15.93 -6.66
N ARG A 136 3.28 14.58 -6.64
CA ARG A 136 4.52 13.85 -6.75
C ARG A 136 4.32 12.49 -7.43
N LYS A 137 5.34 12.10 -8.20
CA LYS A 137 5.50 10.75 -8.74
C LYS A 137 6.65 10.07 -8.00
N PHE A 138 6.48 8.80 -7.69
CA PHE A 138 7.49 7.93 -7.11
C PHE A 138 7.76 6.82 -8.14
N HIS A 139 9.02 6.59 -8.43
CA HIS A 139 9.47 5.56 -9.36
C HIS A 139 10.19 4.46 -8.60
N PRO A 140 10.12 3.20 -9.05
CA PRO A 140 10.87 2.11 -8.43
C PRO A 140 12.37 2.39 -8.42
N GLU A 141 12.99 2.28 -7.25
CA GLU A 141 14.44 2.46 -7.04
C GLU A 141 15.10 1.21 -6.45
N MET A 142 14.29 0.29 -5.89
CA MET A 142 14.76 -0.95 -5.26
C MET A 142 15.21 -1.95 -6.33
N LYS A 143 16.30 -2.65 -6.07
CA LYS A 143 16.78 -3.74 -6.93
C LYS A 143 15.84 -4.93 -6.89
N GLU A 144 15.81 -5.68 -7.98
CA GLU A 144 14.93 -6.85 -8.15
C GLU A 144 15.17 -7.91 -7.07
N ASP A 145 16.44 -8.26 -6.82
CA ASP A 145 16.83 -9.25 -5.82
C ASP A 145 16.36 -8.86 -4.40
N GLU A 146 16.53 -7.59 -4.03
CA GLU A 146 16.05 -7.07 -2.74
C GLU A 146 14.53 -7.11 -2.65
N ARG A 147 13.84 -6.76 -3.73
CA ARG A 147 12.38 -6.79 -3.79
C ARG A 147 11.84 -8.20 -3.63
N GLU A 148 12.43 -9.18 -4.33
CA GLU A 148 12.04 -10.59 -4.25
C GLU A 148 12.28 -11.16 -2.85
N GLU A 149 13.41 -10.86 -2.21
CA GLU A 149 13.70 -11.26 -0.84
C GLU A 149 12.65 -10.74 0.14
N LYS A 150 12.31 -9.44 0.04
CA LYS A 150 11.29 -8.82 0.89
C LYS A 150 9.90 -9.43 0.69
N LEU A 151 9.52 -9.72 -0.55
CA LEU A 151 8.23 -10.34 -0.88
C LEU A 151 8.16 -11.79 -0.37
N ALA A 152 9.23 -12.56 -0.51
CA ALA A 152 9.31 -13.91 0.06
C ALA A 152 9.20 -13.90 1.59
N GLY A 153 9.85 -12.93 2.25
CA GLY A 153 9.72 -12.72 3.68
C GLY A 153 8.31 -12.35 4.10
N TRP A 154 7.64 -11.48 3.35
CA TRP A 154 6.24 -11.12 3.57
C TRP A 154 5.30 -12.32 3.44
N GLU A 155 5.40 -13.08 2.35
CA GLU A 155 4.59 -14.29 2.14
C GLU A 155 4.74 -15.28 3.30
N LYS A 156 5.99 -15.48 3.76
CA LYS A 156 6.27 -16.30 4.93
C LYS A 156 5.61 -15.75 6.20
N ALA A 157 5.68 -14.44 6.44
CA ALA A 157 5.09 -13.80 7.61
C ALA A 157 3.56 -13.95 7.63
N VAL A 158 2.91 -13.77 6.49
CA VAL A 158 1.45 -13.95 6.34
C VAL A 158 1.03 -15.37 6.72
N LYS A 159 1.78 -16.40 6.30
CA LYS A 159 1.50 -17.80 6.65
C LYS A 159 1.49 -18.05 8.15
N TYR A 160 2.29 -17.33 8.94
CA TYR A 160 2.30 -17.46 10.40
C TYR A 160 1.08 -16.81 11.10
N SER A 161 0.33 -15.98 10.38
CA SER A 161 -0.89 -15.34 10.93
C SER A 161 -2.15 -16.18 10.73
N PHE A 162 -2.11 -17.19 9.83
CA PHE A 162 -3.28 -17.98 9.47
C PHE A 162 -3.82 -18.81 10.62
N GLY A 163 -5.15 -18.92 10.67
CA GLY A 163 -5.86 -19.81 11.58
C GLY A 163 -5.66 -19.53 13.06
N TRP A 164 -5.02 -18.43 13.44
CA TRP A 164 -4.67 -18.12 14.84
C TRP A 164 -5.86 -18.22 15.81
N ALA A 165 -7.04 -17.81 15.40
CA ALA A 165 -8.28 -17.85 16.21
C ALA A 165 -9.14 -19.10 15.96
N LYS A 166 -8.63 -20.11 15.26
CA LYS A 166 -9.29 -21.42 15.20
C LYS A 166 -9.04 -22.17 16.51
N ASN A 167 -10.11 -22.60 17.15
CA ASN A 167 -10.05 -23.52 18.29
C ASN A 167 -9.69 -24.93 17.80
#